data_774b5708bb54551e867d85384f0e98bf
#
_entry.id   774b5708bb54551e867d85384f0e98bf
#
_cell.length_a   1.000
_cell.length_b   1.000
_cell.length_c   1.000
_cell.angle_alpha   90.00
_cell.angle_beta   90.00
_cell.angle_gamma   90.00
#
_symmetry.space_group_name_H-M   'P 1'
#
loop_
_entity.id
_entity.type
_entity.pdbx_description
1 polymer ?
#
loop_
_entity_poly.entity_id
_entity_poly.type
_entity_poly.pdbx_seq_one_letter_code
_entity_poly.pdbx_strand_id
1 'polypeptide(L)'
;MKRGQSRGNGDEGQAAVELALALPLVAVLLLALVQLGFLVRDQVLVVHAAREAARQAAVDSSADAVRRAAAGSSGLAPDRVNVSMSGRAGPGSHVRVTVTYRAPTNVPLVGAAVGDLEMHASATMRVER
;
A
#
# COMPACT_ATOMS: atom_id res chain seq x y z
N MET A 1 66.89 1.56 -19.57
CA MET A 1 65.84 0.55 -19.51
C MET A 1 64.74 1.02 -18.58
N LYS A 2 63.64 1.53 -19.11
CA LYS A 2 62.44 1.88 -18.33
C LYS A 2 61.56 0.66 -18.27
N ARG A 3 61.43 0.02 -17.11
CA ARG A 3 60.39 -0.97 -16.85
C ARG A 3 59.08 -0.25 -16.70
N GLY A 4 58.24 -0.30 -17.71
CA GLY A 4 56.86 0.13 -17.61
C GLY A 4 56.12 -0.76 -16.62
N GLN A 5 55.69 -0.20 -15.52
CA GLN A 5 54.81 -0.85 -14.57
C GLN A 5 53.39 -0.87 -15.18
N SER A 6 52.97 -2.01 -15.70
CA SER A 6 51.56 -2.30 -16.00
C SER A 6 50.83 -2.61 -14.70
N ARG A 7 50.47 -1.56 -13.97
CA ARG A 7 49.68 -1.63 -12.72
C ARG A 7 48.21 -1.23 -12.95
N GLY A 8 47.60 -1.53 -14.09
CA GLY A 8 46.27 -1.06 -14.40
C GLY A 8 45.18 -2.13 -14.56
N ASN A 9 45.51 -3.33 -15.02
CA ASN A 9 44.47 -4.28 -15.47
C ASN A 9 43.88 -5.15 -14.37
N GLY A 10 44.50 -5.25 -13.20
CA GLY A 10 43.97 -6.06 -12.10
C GLY A 10 42.87 -5.35 -11.31
N ASP A 11 43.06 -4.06 -11.05
CA ASP A 11 42.12 -3.26 -10.23
C ASP A 11 40.82 -2.95 -10.99
N GLU A 12 40.88 -2.74 -12.30
CA GLU A 12 39.68 -2.54 -13.15
C GLU A 12 38.83 -3.79 -13.22
N GLY A 13 39.43 -4.97 -13.32
CA GLY A 13 38.73 -6.24 -13.31
C GLY A 13 38.06 -6.55 -11.96
N GLN A 14 38.72 -6.22 -10.86
CA GLN A 14 38.19 -6.39 -9.51
C GLN A 14 36.98 -5.48 -9.29
N ALA A 15 37.07 -4.20 -9.64
CA ALA A 15 35.96 -3.25 -9.53
C ALA A 15 34.74 -3.67 -10.35
N ALA A 16 34.96 -4.24 -11.54
CA ALA A 16 33.88 -4.77 -12.37
C ALA A 16 33.17 -5.97 -11.73
N VAL A 17 33.91 -6.86 -11.08
CA VAL A 17 33.35 -8.01 -10.35
C VAL A 17 32.58 -7.53 -9.11
N GLU A 18 33.09 -6.58 -8.34
CA GLU A 18 32.40 -6.01 -7.20
C GLU A 18 31.09 -5.33 -7.62
N LEU A 19 31.09 -4.56 -8.71
CA LEU A 19 29.88 -3.96 -9.26
C LEU A 19 28.88 -5.01 -9.71
N ALA A 20 29.33 -6.06 -10.40
CA ALA A 20 28.47 -7.15 -10.86
C ALA A 20 27.79 -7.89 -9.70
N LEU A 21 28.46 -8.04 -8.57
CA LEU A 21 27.90 -8.63 -7.35
C LEU A 21 26.94 -7.68 -6.61
N ALA A 22 27.18 -6.37 -6.68
CA ALA A 22 26.35 -5.35 -6.05
C ALA A 22 25.05 -5.09 -6.85
N LEU A 23 25.06 -5.21 -8.17
CA LEU A 23 23.90 -4.91 -9.01
C LEU A 23 22.63 -5.67 -8.64
N PRO A 24 22.65 -7.00 -8.38
CA PRO A 24 21.46 -7.71 -7.96
C PRO A 24 20.90 -7.18 -6.63
N LEU A 25 21.75 -6.82 -5.68
CA LEU A 25 21.34 -6.26 -4.40
C LEU A 25 20.67 -4.89 -4.59
N VAL A 26 21.27 -4.01 -5.39
CA VAL A 26 20.72 -2.70 -5.73
C VAL A 26 19.37 -2.86 -6.46
N ALA A 27 19.26 -3.80 -7.39
CA ALA A 27 18.00 -4.06 -8.08
C ALA A 27 16.89 -4.48 -7.12
N VAL A 28 17.16 -5.41 -6.19
CA VAL A 28 16.19 -5.83 -5.17
C VAL A 28 15.79 -4.65 -4.27
N LEU A 29 16.76 -3.82 -3.87
CA LEU A 29 16.47 -2.61 -3.07
C LEU A 29 15.56 -1.64 -3.82
N LEU A 30 15.80 -1.38 -5.11
CA LEU A 30 14.94 -0.51 -5.92
C LEU A 30 13.54 -1.09 -6.06
N LEU A 31 13.39 -2.39 -6.27
CA LEU A 31 12.08 -3.05 -6.31
C LEU A 31 11.35 -2.94 -4.97
N ALA A 32 12.05 -3.06 -3.84
CA ALA A 32 11.48 -2.88 -2.53
C ALA A 32 10.98 -1.43 -2.31
N LEU A 33 11.73 -0.43 -2.78
CA LEU A 33 11.31 0.98 -2.70
C LEU A 33 10.07 1.26 -3.56
N VAL A 34 9.99 0.68 -4.75
CA VAL A 34 8.80 0.77 -5.61
C VAL A 34 7.60 0.15 -4.90
N GLN A 35 7.76 -1.05 -4.33
CA GLN A 35 6.70 -1.70 -3.56
C GLN A 35 6.23 -0.84 -2.39
N LEU A 36 7.15 -0.24 -1.64
CA LEU A 36 6.81 0.67 -0.55
C LEU A 36 5.98 1.86 -1.05
N GLY A 37 6.33 2.43 -2.21
CA GLY A 37 5.55 3.49 -2.84
C GLY A 37 4.11 3.09 -3.13
N PHE A 38 3.88 1.88 -3.64
CA PHE A 38 2.53 1.35 -3.85
C PHE A 38 1.76 1.17 -2.53
N LEU A 39 2.42 0.65 -1.48
CA LEU A 39 1.79 0.48 -0.18
C LEU A 39 1.36 1.81 0.45
N VAL A 40 2.22 2.82 0.39
CA VAL A 40 1.88 4.17 0.87
C VAL A 40 0.70 4.76 0.10
N ARG A 41 0.69 4.63 -1.23
CA ARG A 41 -0.44 5.04 -2.06
C ARG A 41 -1.73 4.35 -1.65
N ASP A 42 -1.71 3.04 -1.51
CA ASP A 42 -2.90 2.26 -1.15
C ASP A 42 -3.40 2.62 0.25
N GLN A 43 -2.50 2.88 1.21
CA GLN A 43 -2.88 3.35 2.55
C GLN A 43 -3.62 4.69 2.49
N VAL A 44 -3.20 5.63 1.66
CA VAL A 44 -3.90 6.91 1.46
C VAL A 44 -5.30 6.66 0.89
N LEU A 45 -5.43 5.77 -0.09
CA LEU A 45 -6.72 5.42 -0.69
C LEU A 45 -7.66 4.74 0.33
N VAL A 46 -7.14 3.88 1.20
CA VAL A 46 -7.93 3.23 2.27
C VAL A 46 -8.44 4.27 3.27
N VAL A 47 -7.64 5.27 3.62
CA VAL A 47 -8.07 6.38 4.49
C VAL A 47 -9.19 7.20 3.82
N HIS A 48 -9.08 7.48 2.53
CA HIS A 48 -10.14 8.17 1.78
C HIS A 48 -11.41 7.33 1.73
N ALA A 49 -11.29 6.03 1.45
CA ALA A 49 -12.42 5.09 1.44
C ALA A 49 -13.15 5.07 2.79
N ALA A 50 -12.41 5.04 3.90
CA ALA A 50 -13.00 5.05 5.25
C ALA A 50 -13.78 6.34 5.53
N ARG A 51 -13.27 7.49 5.13
CA ARG A 51 -13.96 8.79 5.30
C ARG A 51 -15.24 8.86 4.48
N GLU A 52 -15.20 8.46 3.22
CA GLU A 52 -16.37 8.50 2.36
C GLU A 52 -17.42 7.46 2.81
N ALA A 53 -16.99 6.26 3.20
CA ALA A 53 -17.87 5.24 3.78
C ALA A 53 -18.54 5.73 5.08
N ALA A 54 -17.81 6.42 5.96
CA ALA A 54 -18.36 6.99 7.18
C ALA A 54 -19.39 8.10 6.91
N ARG A 55 -19.10 8.95 5.91
CA ARG A 55 -20.05 9.98 5.46
C ARG A 55 -21.33 9.35 4.92
N GLN A 56 -21.22 8.33 4.08
CA GLN A 56 -22.39 7.60 3.58
C GLN A 56 -23.17 6.94 4.72
N ALA A 57 -22.48 6.29 5.66
CA ALA A 57 -23.12 5.63 6.81
C ALA A 57 -23.84 6.60 7.76
N ALA A 58 -23.46 7.86 7.78
CA ALA A 58 -24.13 8.89 8.56
C ALA A 58 -25.52 9.24 7.99
N VAL A 59 -25.70 9.07 6.69
CA VAL A 59 -26.95 9.36 5.95
C VAL A 59 -27.76 8.10 5.70
N ASP A 60 -27.11 7.05 5.19
CA ASP A 60 -27.74 5.77 4.85
C ASP A 60 -26.91 4.61 5.44
N SER A 61 -27.53 3.84 6.30
CA SER A 61 -26.89 2.72 7.01
C SER A 61 -26.89 1.42 6.23
N SER A 62 -27.35 1.40 4.98
CA SER A 62 -27.33 0.16 4.21
C SER A 62 -25.87 -0.27 3.95
N ALA A 63 -25.56 -1.52 4.30
CA ALA A 63 -24.21 -2.06 4.14
C ALA A 63 -23.72 -1.96 2.68
N ASP A 64 -24.62 -2.15 1.72
CA ASP A 64 -24.31 -2.08 0.29
C ASP A 64 -23.99 -0.64 -0.17
N ALA A 65 -24.72 0.37 0.34
CA ALA A 65 -24.45 1.76 0.02
C ALA A 65 -23.08 2.19 0.57
N VAL A 66 -22.78 1.82 1.80
CA VAL A 66 -21.51 2.14 2.46
C VAL A 66 -20.32 1.43 1.76
N ARG A 67 -20.51 0.17 1.36
CA ARG A 67 -19.48 -0.57 0.60
C ARG A 67 -19.24 0.05 -0.77
N ARG A 68 -20.28 0.43 -1.50
CA ARG A 68 -20.16 1.12 -2.79
C ARG A 68 -19.47 2.47 -2.66
N ALA A 69 -19.77 3.22 -1.61
CA ALA A 69 -19.10 4.49 -1.34
C ALA A 69 -17.61 4.30 -1.07
N ALA A 70 -17.23 3.30 -0.27
CA ALA A 70 -15.84 2.97 0.01
C ALA A 70 -15.07 2.57 -1.25
N ALA A 71 -15.63 1.69 -2.08
CA ALA A 71 -14.96 1.19 -3.27
C ALA A 71 -14.96 2.21 -4.41
N GLY A 72 -16.07 2.92 -4.63
CA GLY A 72 -16.25 3.82 -5.76
C GLY A 72 -15.42 5.09 -5.69
N SER A 73 -15.17 5.62 -4.49
CA SER A 73 -14.43 6.86 -4.29
C SER A 73 -12.92 6.70 -4.29
N SER A 74 -12.44 5.49 -4.03
CA SER A 74 -11.02 5.25 -3.75
C SER A 74 -10.23 4.65 -4.93
N GLY A 75 -10.91 4.06 -5.90
CA GLY A 75 -10.27 3.30 -6.98
C GLY A 75 -9.62 1.98 -6.50
N LEU A 76 -9.92 1.54 -5.28
CA LEU A 76 -9.50 0.24 -4.76
C LEU A 76 -10.30 -0.88 -5.43
N ALA A 77 -9.71 -2.08 -5.56
CA ALA A 77 -10.38 -3.24 -6.09
C ALA A 77 -11.53 -3.68 -5.15
N PRO A 78 -12.81 -3.68 -5.59
CA PRO A 78 -13.96 -3.92 -4.72
C PRO A 78 -13.96 -5.29 -4.03
N ASP A 79 -13.43 -6.30 -4.69
CA ASP A 79 -13.28 -7.67 -4.19
C ASP A 79 -12.26 -7.81 -3.05
N ARG A 80 -11.40 -6.80 -2.87
CA ARG A 80 -10.37 -6.74 -1.83
C ARG A 80 -10.71 -5.78 -0.69
N VAL A 81 -11.87 -5.10 -0.77
CA VAL A 81 -12.32 -4.13 0.23
C VAL A 81 -13.37 -4.78 1.13
N ASN A 82 -13.12 -4.76 2.44
CA ASN A 82 -14.09 -5.10 3.47
C ASN A 82 -14.47 -3.86 4.27
N VAL A 83 -15.74 -3.75 4.59
CA VAL A 83 -16.29 -2.61 5.36
C VAL A 83 -17.05 -3.14 6.56
N SER A 84 -16.73 -2.64 7.74
CA SER A 84 -17.47 -2.89 8.97
C SER A 84 -17.95 -1.59 9.60
N MET A 85 -19.15 -1.63 10.18
CA MET A 85 -19.75 -0.48 10.84
C MET A 85 -20.05 -0.81 12.30
N SER A 86 -19.89 0.18 13.18
CA SER A 86 -20.21 0.06 14.60
C SER A 86 -20.68 1.40 15.17
N GLY A 87 -21.44 1.34 16.28
CA GLY A 87 -21.79 2.52 17.06
C GLY A 87 -23.03 3.28 16.62
N ARG A 88 -23.77 2.85 15.60
CA ARG A 88 -25.00 3.53 15.18
C ARG A 88 -26.17 3.22 16.12
N ALA A 89 -26.48 4.13 17.00
CA ALA A 89 -27.59 4.01 17.97
C ALA A 89 -28.79 4.92 17.68
N GLY A 90 -28.74 5.72 16.61
CA GLY A 90 -29.81 6.66 16.23
C GLY A 90 -29.28 8.08 15.93
N PRO A 91 -30.19 9.01 15.59
CA PRO A 91 -29.80 10.39 15.30
C PRO A 91 -28.99 11.03 16.43
N GLY A 92 -27.91 11.72 16.07
CA GLY A 92 -27.01 12.35 17.05
C GLY A 92 -25.93 11.42 17.61
N SER A 93 -26.03 10.09 17.43
CA SER A 93 -24.97 9.14 17.78
C SER A 93 -23.79 9.22 16.79
N HIS A 94 -22.71 8.51 17.11
CA HIS A 94 -21.56 8.40 16.21
C HIS A 94 -21.56 7.03 15.54
N VAL A 95 -21.36 7.01 14.24
CA VAL A 95 -21.07 5.79 13.49
C VAL A 95 -19.59 5.74 13.18
N ARG A 96 -18.97 4.61 13.47
CA ARG A 96 -17.59 4.32 13.08
C ARG A 96 -17.60 3.31 11.95
N VAL A 97 -16.90 3.65 10.88
CA VAL A 97 -16.69 2.75 9.75
C VAL A 97 -15.22 2.40 9.68
N THR A 98 -14.95 1.11 9.60
CA THR A 98 -13.59 0.58 9.39
C THR A 98 -13.55 -0.06 8.01
N VAL A 99 -12.62 0.39 7.19
CA VAL A 99 -12.31 -0.18 5.88
C VAL A 99 -11.04 -0.99 5.99
N THR A 100 -11.10 -2.23 5.58
CA THR A 100 -9.96 -3.14 5.50
C THR A 100 -9.71 -3.47 4.03
N TYR A 101 -8.49 -3.32 3.58
CA TYR A 101 -8.06 -3.58 2.22
C TYR A 101 -6.88 -4.53 2.18
N ARG A 102 -6.97 -5.56 1.37
CA ARG A 102 -5.88 -6.50 1.13
C ARG A 102 -5.08 -6.04 -0.08
N ALA A 103 -3.99 -5.31 0.18
CA ALA A 103 -3.12 -4.78 -0.86
C ALA A 103 -2.35 -5.89 -1.56
N PRO A 104 -2.42 -6.00 -2.90
CA PRO A 104 -1.65 -7.00 -3.63
C PRO A 104 -0.17 -6.60 -3.65
N THR A 105 0.70 -7.57 -3.44
CA THR A 105 2.14 -7.38 -3.60
C THR A 105 2.55 -7.91 -4.96
N ASN A 106 2.52 -7.03 -5.98
CA ASN A 106 2.72 -7.39 -7.38
C ASN A 106 4.17 -7.20 -7.87
N VAL A 107 5.07 -6.71 -7.00
CA VAL A 107 6.47 -6.49 -7.37
C VAL A 107 7.20 -7.84 -7.37
N PRO A 108 7.88 -8.20 -8.48
CA PRO A 108 8.65 -9.45 -8.56
C PRO A 108 9.65 -9.58 -7.41
N LEU A 109 9.89 -10.78 -6.94
CA LEU A 109 10.75 -11.16 -5.81
C LEU A 109 10.24 -10.68 -4.44
N VAL A 110 9.78 -9.42 -4.33
CA VAL A 110 9.26 -8.86 -3.08
C VAL A 110 7.92 -9.50 -2.71
N GLY A 111 7.01 -9.67 -3.67
CA GLY A 111 5.72 -10.30 -3.45
C GLY A 111 5.81 -11.75 -2.97
N ALA A 112 6.77 -12.50 -3.47
CA ALA A 112 7.02 -13.87 -3.03
C ALA A 112 7.52 -13.96 -1.58
N ALA A 113 8.22 -12.93 -1.10
CA ALA A 113 8.78 -12.90 0.25
C ALA A 113 7.81 -12.35 1.31
N VAL A 114 6.97 -11.37 0.95
CA VAL A 114 6.14 -10.61 1.90
C VAL A 114 4.67 -11.06 1.87
N GLY A 115 4.16 -11.50 0.72
CA GLY A 115 2.74 -11.81 0.51
C GLY A 115 1.86 -10.56 0.46
N ASP A 116 0.54 -10.76 0.50
CA ASP A 116 -0.43 -9.66 0.51
C ASP A 116 -0.47 -9.01 1.90
N LEU A 117 -0.49 -7.68 1.93
CA LEU A 117 -0.55 -6.89 3.15
C LEU A 117 -1.97 -6.39 3.40
N GLU A 118 -2.44 -6.58 4.63
CA GLU A 118 -3.72 -6.05 5.07
C GLU A 118 -3.55 -4.64 5.63
N MET A 119 -4.33 -3.71 5.07
CA MET A 119 -4.38 -2.32 5.49
C MET A 119 -5.76 -1.98 6.01
N HIS A 120 -5.84 -1.15 7.03
CA HIS A 120 -7.10 -0.72 7.58
C HIS A 120 -7.07 0.77 7.94
N ALA A 121 -8.23 1.39 7.84
CA ALA A 121 -8.46 2.74 8.33
C ALA A 121 -9.88 2.84 8.87
N SER A 122 -10.06 3.67 9.87
CA SER A 122 -11.36 3.95 10.48
C SER A 122 -11.68 5.43 10.41
N ALA A 123 -12.93 5.74 10.17
CA ALA A 123 -13.46 7.10 10.28
C ALA A 123 -14.75 7.07 11.11
N THR A 124 -14.99 8.14 11.86
CA THR A 124 -16.17 8.29 12.69
C THR A 124 -16.90 9.56 12.29
N MET A 125 -18.20 9.43 12.06
CA MET A 125 -19.09 10.53 11.71
C MET A 125 -20.31 10.53 12.63
N ARG A 126 -20.90 11.73 12.82
CA ARG A 126 -22.15 11.86 13.54
C ARG A 126 -23.33 11.48 12.63
N VAL A 127 -24.27 10.71 13.16
CA VAL A 127 -25.48 10.32 12.42
C VAL A 127 -26.42 11.49 12.36
N GLU A 128 -26.81 11.89 11.15
CA GLU A 128 -27.67 13.06 10.93
C GLU A 128 -29.17 12.71 10.90
N ARG A 129 -29.52 11.46 10.58
CA ARG A 129 -30.90 10.95 10.46
C ARG A 129 -31.05 9.51 10.94
#